data_12c185283ea4434218f979a34db3db9f
#
_entry.id   12c185283ea4434218f979a34db3db9f
#
_cell.length_a   1.000
_cell.length_b   1.000
_cell.length_c   1.000
_cell.angle_alpha   90.00
_cell.angle_beta   90.00
_cell.angle_gamma   90.00
#
_symmetry.space_group_name_H-M   'P 1'
#
loop_
_entity.id
_entity.type
_entity.pdbx_description
1 polymer ?
#
loop_
_entity_poly.entity_id
_entity_poly.type
_entity_poly.pdbx_seq_one_letter_code
_entity_poly.pdbx_strand_id
1 'polypeptide(L)'
;CQAMALAKMKTAEIPGNSGSDFPGLVIGLFCGWTLSMEKFHNLLARYGITEADLTGMDIPAGKNILELFTAGGLLCVPMAEVDHCVRTACRYCMDSTAEFADLSVGAARFGTDCEEMRGWNQIIVRSDRGKELIELAVAKQVLQLREASAQALRELKRAAAEKKKKALKNIVEKSRSAKNL
;
A
#
# COMPACT_ATOMS: atom_id res chain seq x y z
N CYS A 1 3.69 5.56 4.58
CA CYS A 1 4.84 6.41 4.95
C CYS A 1 4.64 7.88 4.55
N GLN A 2 4.17 8.20 3.34
CA GLN A 2 3.92 9.59 2.91
C GLN A 2 2.80 10.25 3.73
N ALA A 3 1.66 9.57 3.93
CA ALA A 3 0.58 10.09 4.77
C ALA A 3 1.03 10.35 6.21
N MET A 4 1.85 9.46 6.77
CA MET A 4 2.44 9.65 8.10
C MET A 4 3.42 10.82 8.15
N ALA A 5 4.24 11.01 7.10
CA ALA A 5 5.16 12.13 7.02
C ALA A 5 4.40 13.45 6.95
N LEU A 6 3.36 13.55 6.10
CA LEU A 6 2.49 14.72 6.02
C LEU A 6 1.82 15.03 7.36
N ALA A 7 1.29 14.01 8.05
CA ALA A 7 0.68 14.21 9.35
C ALA A 7 1.68 14.76 10.38
N LYS A 8 2.90 14.22 10.41
CA LYS A 8 3.97 14.73 11.29
C LYS A 8 4.36 16.16 10.94
N MET A 9 4.49 16.49 9.66
CA MET A 9 4.81 17.86 9.23
C MET A 9 3.71 18.83 9.63
N LYS A 10 2.44 18.43 9.54
CA LYS A 10 1.28 19.25 9.93
C LYS A 10 1.24 19.53 11.44
N THR A 11 1.72 18.60 12.28
CA THR A 11 1.76 18.74 13.74
C THR A 11 3.08 19.34 14.26
N ALA A 12 4.12 19.40 13.43
CA ALA A 12 5.39 19.98 13.82
C ALA A 12 5.30 21.52 13.73
N GLU A 13 5.69 22.17 14.81
CA GLU A 13 5.90 23.64 14.84
C GLU A 13 7.17 23.98 14.06
N ILE A 14 7.06 24.07 12.74
CA ILE A 14 8.18 24.47 11.88
C ILE A 14 8.10 25.99 11.70
N PRO A 15 9.12 26.76 12.14
CA PRO A 15 9.14 28.22 11.95
C PRO A 15 8.98 28.58 10.46
N GLY A 16 8.04 29.46 10.16
CA GLY A 16 7.75 29.94 8.80
C GLY A 16 6.78 29.04 8.00
N ASN A 17 6.27 27.96 8.57
CA ASN A 17 5.28 27.09 7.93
C ASN A 17 3.87 27.59 8.32
N SER A 18 3.17 28.25 7.40
CA SER A 18 1.76 28.58 7.61
C SER A 18 0.92 27.31 7.36
N GLY A 19 -0.09 27.08 8.19
CA GLY A 19 -1.00 25.93 8.02
C GLY A 19 -1.69 25.86 6.65
N SER A 20 -1.63 26.94 5.84
CA SER A 20 -2.13 27.02 4.47
C SER A 20 -1.34 26.18 3.45
N ASP A 21 -0.12 25.80 3.78
CA ASP A 21 0.78 25.07 2.85
C ASP A 21 0.53 23.56 2.83
N PHE A 22 -0.39 23.07 3.65
CA PHE A 22 -0.75 21.65 3.68
C PHE A 22 -1.94 21.33 2.78
N PRO A 23 -1.97 20.10 2.19
CA PRO A 23 -3.10 19.66 1.40
C PRO A 23 -4.41 19.74 2.19
N GLY A 24 -5.44 20.29 1.56
CA GLY A 24 -6.78 20.35 2.14
C GLY A 24 -7.42 18.98 2.34
N LEU A 25 -7.02 17.99 1.54
CA LEU A 25 -7.48 16.60 1.60
C LEU A 25 -6.33 15.66 1.28
N VAL A 26 -6.24 14.56 2.01
CA VAL A 26 -5.24 13.50 1.79
C VAL A 26 -5.94 12.18 1.46
N ILE A 27 -5.72 11.68 0.26
CA ILE A 27 -6.16 10.34 -0.15
C ILE A 27 -4.93 9.43 -0.14
N GLY A 28 -4.91 8.46 0.76
CA GLY A 28 -3.83 7.50 0.90
C GLY A 28 -4.13 6.18 0.19
N LEU A 29 -3.10 5.52 -0.32
CA LEU A 29 -3.23 4.20 -0.92
C LEU A 29 -2.86 3.11 0.09
N PHE A 30 -3.54 1.96 0.03
CA PHE A 30 -3.09 0.77 0.74
C PHE A 30 -1.72 0.36 0.22
N CYS A 31 -0.82 0.05 1.13
CA CYS A 31 0.56 -0.24 0.76
C CYS A 31 1.12 -1.38 1.60
N GLY A 32 1.47 -2.48 0.98
CA GLY A 32 2.24 -3.55 1.60
C GLY A 32 3.70 -3.15 1.75
N TRP A 33 4.31 -2.78 0.65
CA TRP A 33 5.71 -2.39 0.50
C TRP A 33 5.94 -1.70 -0.85
N THR A 34 7.15 -1.20 -1.06
CA THR A 34 7.60 -0.61 -2.33
C THR A 34 8.95 -1.20 -2.70
N LEU A 35 9.18 -1.42 -3.99
CA LEU A 35 10.43 -1.94 -4.52
C LEU A 35 11.50 -0.83 -4.61
N SER A 36 12.75 -1.22 -4.43
CA SER A 36 13.90 -0.45 -4.92
C SER A 36 13.97 -0.65 -6.42
N MET A 37 13.92 0.43 -7.20
CA MET A 37 13.96 0.34 -8.66
C MET A 37 15.25 -0.34 -9.14
N GLU A 38 16.40 0.04 -8.58
CA GLU A 38 17.68 -0.60 -8.89
C GLU A 38 17.65 -2.12 -8.71
N LYS A 39 17.16 -2.59 -7.55
CA LYS A 39 17.08 -4.03 -7.28
C LYS A 39 16.06 -4.73 -8.16
N PHE A 40 14.97 -4.05 -8.49
CA PHE A 40 13.94 -4.59 -9.36
C PHE A 40 14.45 -4.70 -10.80
N HIS A 41 15.15 -3.69 -11.32
CA HIS A 41 15.79 -3.77 -12.63
C HIS A 41 16.81 -4.93 -12.70
N ASN A 42 17.60 -5.11 -11.63
CA ASN A 42 18.54 -6.24 -11.54
C ASN A 42 17.79 -7.59 -11.52
N LEU A 43 16.61 -7.66 -10.89
CA LEU A 43 15.75 -8.84 -10.91
C LEU A 43 15.24 -9.10 -12.32
N LEU A 44 14.70 -8.10 -13.02
CA LEU A 44 14.19 -8.20 -14.39
C LEU A 44 15.32 -8.68 -15.35
N ALA A 45 16.52 -8.12 -15.22
CA ALA A 45 17.66 -8.49 -16.05
C ALA A 45 18.04 -9.97 -15.91
N ARG A 46 17.89 -10.57 -14.71
CA ARG A 46 18.11 -12.02 -14.51
C ARG A 46 17.10 -12.89 -15.27
N TYR A 47 15.94 -12.34 -15.57
CA TYR A 47 14.90 -12.99 -16.39
C TYR A 47 14.97 -12.59 -17.87
N GLY A 48 16.01 -11.83 -18.25
CA GLY A 48 16.24 -11.40 -19.64
C GLY A 48 15.26 -10.36 -20.15
N ILE A 49 14.60 -9.62 -19.25
CA ILE A 49 13.63 -8.57 -19.58
C ILE A 49 14.01 -7.23 -18.93
N THR A 50 13.48 -6.16 -19.48
CA THR A 50 13.62 -4.79 -18.97
C THR A 50 12.25 -4.22 -18.54
N GLU A 51 12.26 -3.06 -17.91
CA GLU A 51 11.02 -2.35 -17.57
C GLU A 51 10.19 -1.99 -18.82
N ALA A 52 10.85 -1.69 -19.94
CA ALA A 52 10.19 -1.37 -21.21
C ALA A 52 9.40 -2.55 -21.81
N ASP A 53 9.76 -3.78 -21.45
CA ASP A 53 9.07 -4.99 -21.91
C ASP A 53 7.79 -5.26 -21.13
N LEU A 54 7.59 -4.59 -19.99
CA LEU A 54 6.45 -4.81 -19.12
C LEU A 54 5.20 -4.08 -19.62
N THR A 55 4.13 -4.82 -19.83
CA THR A 55 2.79 -4.29 -20.10
C THR A 55 1.92 -4.23 -18.86
N GLY A 56 2.30 -4.94 -17.80
CA GLY A 56 1.58 -4.95 -16.52
C GLY A 56 2.26 -5.84 -15.49
N MET A 57 1.81 -5.70 -14.25
CA MET A 57 2.26 -6.52 -13.13
C MET A 57 1.09 -6.81 -12.20
N ASP A 58 1.04 -8.01 -11.63
CA ASP A 58 0.08 -8.36 -10.59
C ASP A 58 0.67 -9.33 -9.56
N ILE A 59 0.13 -9.30 -8.35
CA ILE A 59 0.35 -10.30 -7.30
C ILE A 59 -1.01 -10.93 -7.00
N PRO A 60 -1.34 -12.05 -7.65
CA PRO A 60 -2.64 -12.69 -7.47
C PRO A 60 -2.85 -13.14 -6.02
N ALA A 61 -4.07 -12.96 -5.52
CA ALA A 61 -4.43 -13.38 -4.17
C ALA A 61 -4.23 -14.91 -4.02
N GLY A 62 -3.61 -15.31 -2.91
CA GLY A 62 -3.35 -16.71 -2.60
C GLY A 62 -2.21 -17.37 -3.38
N LYS A 63 -1.63 -16.70 -4.39
CA LYS A 63 -0.42 -17.15 -5.08
C LYS A 63 0.79 -16.40 -4.53
N ASN A 64 1.84 -17.10 -4.21
CA ASN A 64 3.07 -16.49 -3.68
C ASN A 64 4.05 -16.16 -4.83
N ILE A 65 3.53 -15.47 -5.86
CA ILE A 65 4.25 -15.07 -7.07
C ILE A 65 3.93 -13.63 -7.46
N LEU A 66 4.86 -13.00 -8.15
CA LEU A 66 4.65 -11.79 -8.94
C LEU A 66 4.46 -12.20 -10.40
N GLU A 67 3.34 -11.85 -11.00
CA GLU A 67 3.07 -12.00 -12.42
C GLU A 67 3.54 -10.74 -13.17
N LEU A 68 4.39 -10.95 -14.16
CA LEU A 68 4.90 -9.92 -15.06
C LEU A 68 4.35 -10.20 -16.46
N PHE A 69 3.56 -9.27 -16.98
CA PHE A 69 2.99 -9.37 -18.31
C PHE A 69 3.91 -8.66 -19.30
N THR A 70 4.31 -9.38 -20.35
CA THR A 70 5.16 -8.86 -21.42
C THR A 70 4.56 -9.18 -22.78
N ALA A 71 5.08 -8.56 -23.85
CA ALA A 71 4.70 -8.94 -25.21
C ALA A 71 5.04 -10.41 -25.54
N GLY A 72 6.04 -10.97 -24.87
CA GLY A 72 6.46 -12.39 -25.01
C GLY A 72 5.62 -13.37 -24.18
N GLY A 73 4.68 -12.88 -23.36
CA GLY A 73 3.80 -13.68 -22.52
C GLY A 73 3.92 -13.37 -21.02
N LEU A 74 3.37 -14.28 -20.21
CA LEU A 74 3.36 -14.18 -18.75
C LEU A 74 4.62 -14.82 -18.15
N LEU A 75 5.32 -14.06 -17.32
CA LEU A 75 6.42 -14.53 -16.49
C LEU A 75 6.02 -14.51 -15.02
N CYS A 76 6.23 -15.61 -14.32
CA CYS A 76 5.94 -15.76 -12.90
C CYS A 76 7.24 -15.73 -12.08
N VAL A 77 7.38 -14.77 -11.18
CA VAL A 77 8.54 -14.61 -10.31
C VAL A 77 8.16 -14.98 -8.87
N PRO A 78 8.90 -15.88 -8.20
CA PRO A 78 8.64 -16.21 -6.80
C PRO A 78 8.74 -14.99 -5.89
N MET A 79 7.80 -14.83 -4.96
CA MET A 79 7.81 -13.71 -4.02
C MET A 79 9.07 -13.67 -3.15
N ALA A 80 9.73 -14.80 -2.90
CA ALA A 80 11.00 -14.85 -2.19
C ALA A 80 12.10 -14.03 -2.90
N GLU A 81 12.11 -13.99 -4.24
CA GLU A 81 13.05 -13.18 -5.02
C GLU A 81 12.66 -11.70 -4.99
N VAL A 82 11.36 -11.42 -5.10
CA VAL A 82 10.80 -10.06 -5.03
C VAL A 82 11.07 -9.42 -3.66
N ASP A 83 11.05 -10.21 -2.57
CA ASP A 83 11.28 -9.71 -1.19
C ASP A 83 12.68 -9.09 -1.04
N HIS A 84 13.68 -9.55 -1.80
CA HIS A 84 15.01 -8.94 -1.83
C HIS A 84 15.02 -7.54 -2.47
N CYS A 85 14.03 -7.25 -3.31
CA CYS A 85 13.87 -5.94 -3.95
C CYS A 85 13.12 -4.94 -3.09
N VAL A 86 12.47 -5.37 -2.01
CA VAL A 86 11.70 -4.49 -1.12
C VAL A 86 12.62 -3.47 -0.44
N ARG A 87 12.21 -2.21 -0.44
CA ARG A 87 12.96 -1.12 0.23
C ARG A 87 13.11 -1.42 1.72
N THR A 88 14.30 -1.22 2.25
CA THR A 88 14.61 -1.45 3.67
C THR A 88 13.66 -0.69 4.60
N ALA A 89 13.33 0.56 4.27
CA ALA A 89 12.40 1.37 5.06
C ALA A 89 10.99 0.74 5.19
N CYS A 90 10.54 -0.03 4.20
CA CYS A 90 9.24 -0.71 4.23
C CYS A 90 9.17 -1.80 5.32
N ARG A 91 10.33 -2.35 5.71
CA ARG A 91 10.41 -3.37 6.78
C ARG A 91 10.11 -2.80 8.17
N TYR A 92 10.20 -1.47 8.32
CA TYR A 92 9.93 -0.73 9.56
C TYR A 92 8.62 0.07 9.50
N CYS A 93 7.91 0.04 8.37
CA CYS A 93 6.67 0.78 8.19
C CYS A 93 5.50 0.05 8.84
N MET A 94 4.86 0.67 9.82
CA MET A 94 3.71 0.11 10.54
C MET A 94 2.37 0.37 9.86
N ASP A 95 2.34 1.23 8.84
CA ASP A 95 1.14 1.69 8.18
C ASP A 95 0.92 0.93 6.86
N SER A 96 -0.20 0.21 6.75
CA SER A 96 -0.62 -0.46 5.53
C SER A 96 -1.82 0.17 4.85
N THR A 97 -2.58 0.98 5.57
CA THR A 97 -3.85 1.53 5.11
C THR A 97 -3.89 3.05 5.12
N ALA A 98 -2.72 3.70 5.13
CA ALA A 98 -2.58 5.17 5.18
C ALA A 98 -3.42 5.77 6.33
N GLU A 99 -3.13 5.36 7.57
CA GLU A 99 -3.94 5.65 8.77
C GLU A 99 -4.12 7.15 9.05
N PHE A 100 -3.24 7.99 8.52
CA PHE A 100 -3.26 9.44 8.70
C PHE A 100 -3.85 10.22 7.50
N ALA A 101 -4.46 9.51 6.55
CA ALA A 101 -5.17 10.14 5.44
C ALA A 101 -6.65 10.37 5.78
N ASP A 102 -7.30 11.29 5.08
CA ASP A 102 -8.76 11.52 5.19
C ASP A 102 -9.54 10.35 4.60
N LEU A 103 -9.04 9.83 3.49
CA LEU A 103 -9.53 8.64 2.81
C LEU A 103 -8.38 7.68 2.57
N SER A 104 -8.65 6.40 2.65
CA SER A 104 -7.69 5.36 2.26
C SER A 104 -8.33 4.43 1.23
N VAL A 105 -7.61 4.14 0.16
CA VAL A 105 -8.12 3.34 -0.97
C VAL A 105 -7.15 2.21 -1.27
N GLY A 106 -7.68 1.05 -1.57
CA GLY A 106 -6.89 -0.10 -1.99
C GLY A 106 -7.71 -1.13 -2.74
N ALA A 107 -7.05 -2.03 -3.46
CA ALA A 107 -7.74 -3.09 -4.17
C ALA A 107 -8.55 -3.98 -3.23
N ALA A 108 -9.77 -4.31 -3.61
CA ALA A 108 -10.65 -5.21 -2.87
C ALA A 108 -10.29 -6.67 -3.16
N ARG A 109 -9.13 -7.12 -2.65
CA ARG A 109 -8.57 -8.46 -2.90
C ARG A 109 -8.77 -9.44 -1.74
N PHE A 110 -9.68 -9.13 -0.83
CA PHE A 110 -9.95 -9.93 0.35
C PHE A 110 -11.26 -10.71 0.19
N GLY A 111 -11.21 -12.00 0.49
CA GLY A 111 -12.34 -12.90 0.44
C GLY A 111 -12.18 -14.02 -0.58
N THR A 112 -13.12 -14.96 -0.58
CA THR A 112 -13.18 -16.11 -1.49
C THR A 112 -13.53 -15.72 -2.93
N ASP A 113 -14.17 -14.57 -3.13
CA ASP A 113 -14.72 -14.13 -4.41
C ASP A 113 -13.82 -13.09 -5.09
N CYS A 114 -12.53 -13.41 -5.25
CA CYS A 114 -11.57 -12.50 -5.87
C CYS A 114 -11.97 -12.08 -7.29
N GLU A 115 -12.67 -12.92 -8.04
CA GLU A 115 -13.15 -12.58 -9.39
C GLU A 115 -14.32 -11.58 -9.35
N GLU A 116 -15.29 -11.76 -8.45
CA GLU A 116 -16.40 -10.80 -8.29
C GLU A 116 -15.92 -9.42 -7.80
N MET A 117 -14.78 -9.40 -7.09
CA MET A 117 -14.19 -8.18 -6.58
C MET A 117 -13.24 -7.50 -7.58
N ARG A 118 -13.05 -8.10 -8.76
CA ARG A 118 -12.20 -7.52 -9.79
C ARG A 118 -12.73 -6.16 -10.24
N GLY A 119 -11.88 -5.15 -10.23
CA GLY A 119 -12.27 -3.77 -10.54
C GLY A 119 -12.87 -2.98 -9.38
N TRP A 120 -13.13 -3.61 -8.23
CA TRP A 120 -13.55 -2.91 -7.02
C TRP A 120 -12.36 -2.49 -6.16
N ASN A 121 -12.53 -1.36 -5.48
CA ASN A 121 -11.59 -0.90 -4.45
C ASN A 121 -12.29 -0.85 -3.10
N GLN A 122 -11.54 -1.11 -2.04
CA GLN A 122 -11.99 -0.81 -0.68
C GLN A 122 -11.64 0.64 -0.35
N ILE A 123 -12.58 1.33 0.31
CA ILE A 123 -12.40 2.69 0.80
C ILE A 123 -12.58 2.68 2.31
N ILE A 124 -11.67 3.33 3.02
CA ILE A 124 -11.81 3.63 4.45
C ILE A 124 -11.94 5.15 4.59
N VAL A 125 -13.05 5.60 5.12
CA VAL A 125 -13.29 7.02 5.45
C VAL A 125 -12.83 7.26 6.88
N ARG A 126 -11.99 8.28 7.10
CA ARG A 126 -11.35 8.56 8.40
C ARG A 126 -11.65 9.94 8.95
N SER A 127 -12.08 10.88 8.12
CA SER A 127 -12.43 12.24 8.54
C SER A 127 -13.77 12.67 7.95
N ASP A 128 -14.37 13.71 8.54
CA ASP A 128 -15.61 14.29 8.02
C ASP A 128 -15.43 14.84 6.62
N ARG A 129 -14.27 15.46 6.33
CA ARG A 129 -13.92 15.94 4.99
C ARG A 129 -13.84 14.81 3.96
N GLY A 130 -13.27 13.68 4.34
CA GLY A 130 -13.27 12.46 3.51
C GLY A 130 -14.70 11.95 3.27
N LYS A 131 -15.55 11.99 4.30
CA LYS A 131 -16.96 11.60 4.20
C LYS A 131 -17.73 12.50 3.24
N GLU A 132 -17.61 13.81 3.38
CA GLU A 132 -18.24 14.79 2.50
C GLU A 132 -17.85 14.58 1.02
N LEU A 133 -16.57 14.28 0.75
CA LEU A 133 -16.12 13.99 -0.61
C LEU A 133 -16.81 12.73 -1.18
N ILE A 134 -16.88 11.66 -0.41
CA ILE A 134 -17.54 10.43 -0.85
C ILE A 134 -19.02 10.65 -1.10
N GLU A 135 -19.73 11.33 -0.19
CA GLU A 135 -21.15 11.67 -0.34
C GLU A 135 -21.41 12.51 -1.59
N LEU A 136 -20.55 13.50 -1.85
CA LEU A 136 -20.62 14.33 -3.05
C LEU A 136 -20.39 13.50 -4.33
N ALA A 137 -19.41 12.59 -4.32
CA ALA A 137 -19.10 11.74 -5.47
C ALA A 137 -20.24 10.77 -5.79
N VAL A 138 -20.89 10.22 -4.77
CA VAL A 138 -22.10 9.38 -4.94
C VAL A 138 -23.26 10.20 -5.47
N ALA A 139 -23.53 11.37 -4.89
CA ALA A 139 -24.62 12.25 -5.33
C ALA A 139 -24.45 12.69 -6.80
N LYS A 140 -23.20 12.86 -7.26
CA LYS A 140 -22.89 13.18 -8.66
C LYS A 140 -22.80 11.95 -9.58
N GLN A 141 -23.09 10.76 -9.06
CA GLN A 141 -23.05 9.49 -9.81
C GLN A 141 -21.67 9.16 -10.44
N VAL A 142 -20.58 9.72 -9.90
CA VAL A 142 -19.20 9.39 -10.32
C VAL A 142 -18.59 8.26 -9.51
N LEU A 143 -19.24 7.85 -8.42
CA LEU A 143 -18.84 6.75 -7.58
C LEU A 143 -20.02 5.87 -7.21
N GLN A 144 -19.85 4.55 -7.38
CA GLN A 144 -20.80 3.56 -6.91
C GLN A 144 -20.21 2.87 -5.67
N LEU A 145 -20.99 2.77 -4.60
CA LEU A 145 -20.60 2.10 -3.36
C LEU A 145 -21.40 0.83 -3.15
N ARG A 146 -20.77 -0.15 -2.53
CA ARG A 146 -21.42 -1.29 -1.90
C ARG A 146 -20.80 -1.56 -0.54
N GLU A 147 -21.55 -2.17 0.34
CA GLU A 147 -21.04 -2.54 1.65
C GLU A 147 -19.99 -3.63 1.55
N ALA A 148 -18.89 -3.47 2.32
CA ALA A 148 -17.84 -4.49 2.39
C ALA A 148 -18.31 -5.68 3.22
N SER A 149 -18.01 -6.90 2.77
CA SER A 149 -18.34 -8.10 3.53
C SER A 149 -17.59 -8.14 4.88
N ALA A 150 -18.22 -8.74 5.89
CA ALA A 150 -17.60 -8.94 7.19
C ALA A 150 -16.28 -9.74 7.09
N GLN A 151 -16.17 -10.65 6.12
CA GLN A 151 -14.93 -11.39 5.84
C GLN A 151 -13.84 -10.48 5.32
N ALA A 152 -14.12 -9.67 4.29
CA ALA A 152 -13.16 -8.72 3.73
C ALA A 152 -12.61 -7.76 4.80
N LEU A 153 -13.49 -7.28 5.70
CA LEU A 153 -13.09 -6.42 6.81
C LEU A 153 -12.20 -7.14 7.81
N ARG A 154 -12.50 -8.40 8.16
CA ARG A 154 -11.64 -9.20 9.06
C ARG A 154 -10.24 -9.44 8.44
N GLU A 155 -10.18 -9.77 7.17
CA GLU A 155 -8.92 -10.02 6.47
C GLU A 155 -8.07 -8.75 6.36
N LEU A 156 -8.69 -7.62 6.05
CA LEU A 156 -8.00 -6.32 6.04
C LEU A 156 -7.41 -5.97 7.41
N LYS A 157 -8.21 -6.13 8.48
CA LYS A 157 -7.75 -5.90 9.86
C LYS A 157 -6.58 -6.82 10.23
N ARG A 158 -6.67 -8.10 9.85
CA ARG A 158 -5.59 -9.08 10.09
C ARG A 158 -4.32 -8.68 9.36
N ALA A 159 -4.40 -8.38 8.06
CA ALA A 159 -3.25 -7.98 7.26
C ALA A 159 -2.56 -6.71 7.81
N ALA A 160 -3.36 -5.71 8.22
CA ALA A 160 -2.83 -4.49 8.84
C ALA A 160 -2.13 -4.77 10.18
N ALA A 161 -2.73 -5.62 11.03
CA ALA A 161 -2.14 -6.00 12.31
C ALA A 161 -0.84 -6.80 12.14
N GLU A 162 -0.79 -7.74 11.19
CA GLU A 162 0.42 -8.51 10.89
C GLU A 162 1.56 -7.62 10.40
N LYS A 163 1.27 -6.64 9.54
CA LYS A 163 2.28 -5.68 9.10
C LYS A 163 2.84 -4.87 10.28
N LYS A 164 1.97 -4.35 11.16
CA LYS A 164 2.40 -3.63 12.37
C LYS A 164 3.28 -4.51 13.27
N LYS A 165 2.86 -5.75 13.52
CA LYS A 165 3.61 -6.71 14.35
C LYS A 165 5.00 -6.99 13.76
N LYS A 166 5.07 -7.24 12.44
CA LYS A 166 6.34 -7.48 11.74
C LYS A 166 7.28 -6.27 11.81
N ALA A 167 6.75 -5.07 11.57
CA ALA A 167 7.52 -3.83 11.64
C ALA A 167 8.06 -3.57 13.05
N LEU A 168 7.22 -3.72 14.08
CA LEU A 168 7.64 -3.56 15.48
C LEU A 168 8.74 -4.55 15.85
N LYS A 169 8.62 -5.82 15.45
CA LYS A 169 9.67 -6.83 15.65
C LYS A 169 11.00 -6.37 15.04
N ASN A 170 10.98 -5.94 13.80
CA ASN A 170 12.18 -5.45 13.09
C ASN A 170 12.79 -4.21 13.77
N ILE A 171 11.97 -3.29 14.28
CA ILE A 171 12.43 -2.10 15.02
C ILE A 171 13.14 -2.51 16.30
N VAL A 172 12.55 -3.43 17.08
CA VAL A 172 13.14 -3.91 18.34
C VAL A 172 14.46 -4.63 18.09
N GLU A 173 14.52 -5.51 17.08
CA GLU A 173 15.75 -6.23 16.72
C GLU A 173 16.87 -5.26 16.32
N LYS A 174 16.55 -4.27 15.48
CA LYS A 174 17.52 -3.25 15.07
C LYS A 174 17.99 -2.39 16.24
N SER A 175 17.08 -2.01 17.14
CA SER A 175 17.42 -1.22 18.34
C SER A 175 18.36 -1.99 19.29
N ARG A 176 18.17 -3.30 19.44
CA ARG A 176 19.08 -4.15 20.24
C ARG A 176 20.46 -4.26 19.62
N SER A 177 20.54 -4.44 18.30
CA SER A 177 21.83 -4.47 17.59
C SER A 177 22.59 -3.14 17.70
N ALA A 178 21.91 -2.01 17.69
CA ALA A 178 22.54 -0.69 17.83
C ALA A 178 23.05 -0.38 19.24
N LYS A 179 22.55 -1.07 20.27
CA LYS A 179 23.05 -0.92 21.66
C LYS A 179 24.27 -1.79 21.96
N ASN A 180 24.60 -2.73 21.10
CA ASN A 180 25.73 -3.64 21.23
C ASN A 180 26.95 -3.19 20.37
N LEU A 181 26.91 -2.01 19.79
CA LEU A 181 27.98 -1.30 19.10
C LEU A 181 28.50 -0.15 19.97
#